data_a4026fadfe79e44108e3e145a8cd9612
#
_entry.id   a4026fadfe79e44108e3e145a8cd9612
#
_cell.length_a   1.000
_cell.length_b   1.000
_cell.length_c   1.000
_cell.angle_alpha   90.00
_cell.angle_beta   90.00
_cell.angle_gamma   90.00
#
_symmetry.space_group_name_H-M   'P 1'
#
loop_
_entity.id
_entity.type
_entity.pdbx_description
1 polymer ?
#
loop_
_entity_poly.entity_id
_entity_poly.type
_entity_poly.pdbx_seq_one_letter_code
_entity_poly.pdbx_strand_id
1 'polypeptide(L)'
;MFALALALGLPGVARGQDDALPPATQTVEGRPAAEHTSPLQALVDAAAPGARIEVVAGTYDGDLYLERPITLVGVGRPLLRGSGHGSVVRVRAAGVTLEGLDIDGRRGGDLGRDTSGIHVTGAHVTIRDCRVRDALFGVYLREADDATIEHSAVTGIPDRPPGEVGSGIHVWNSQRFRLTNNEIVGTRDGMYIQSSSHGFVRGNRARDLRYGLHYMFSDDNVFEDNTFQTGAAGVALMYSKRLVFRRNRFVRNRGFASVGLLLKACDDVVAEDNLIADNARGIFLEGSYRNHFRRNIVAMSDTALVIYDSSGGNTFEGNSFVGNLTPLSLSGRRTDTRFDGNYWSDHGEPDLDGDGVADRPYRLSNVFDHVRGNLTAADLFSQGVAVSALGAAERAFPVLDPVPVVDPRPLARPPGLPAVPTDVPVTPSSLAARAGAWMLLGVGAIVLGVGRHGWSPS
;
A
#
# COMPACT_ATOMS: atom_id res chain seq x y z
N MET A 1 0.42 -13.11 -9.93
CA MET A 1 1.52 -12.91 -10.90
C MET A 1 1.08 -12.18 -12.15
N PHE A 2 -0.13 -12.40 -12.68
CA PHE A 2 -0.61 -11.76 -13.92
C PHE A 2 -0.93 -10.25 -13.82
N ALA A 3 -1.44 -9.76 -12.72
CA ALA A 3 -1.80 -8.33 -12.59
C ALA A 3 -0.59 -7.37 -12.51
N LEU A 4 0.58 -7.85 -12.06
CA LEU A 4 1.77 -7.00 -11.95
C LEU A 4 2.53 -6.88 -13.28
N ALA A 5 2.48 -7.90 -14.14
CA ALA A 5 3.13 -7.88 -15.45
C ALA A 5 2.50 -6.86 -16.41
N LEU A 6 1.18 -6.61 -16.31
CA LEU A 6 0.49 -5.59 -17.10
C LEU A 6 0.78 -4.16 -16.64
N ALA A 7 1.17 -3.97 -15.38
CA ALA A 7 1.49 -2.65 -14.85
C ALA A 7 2.91 -2.16 -15.21
N LEU A 8 3.77 -3.03 -15.76
CA LEU A 8 5.20 -2.75 -15.90
C LEU A 8 5.73 -2.68 -17.34
N GLY A 9 4.84 -2.57 -18.33
CA GLY A 9 5.23 -2.25 -19.71
C GLY A 9 6.25 -3.24 -20.30
N LEU A 10 5.97 -4.55 -20.28
CA LEU A 10 6.71 -5.50 -21.12
C LEU A 10 6.22 -5.34 -22.57
N PRO A 11 7.10 -5.16 -23.57
CA PRO A 11 6.70 -5.06 -24.96
C PRO A 11 6.19 -6.41 -25.46
N GLY A 12 4.95 -6.43 -25.94
CA GLY A 12 4.44 -7.46 -26.82
C GLY A 12 3.69 -8.62 -26.17
N VAL A 13 2.55 -8.33 -25.52
CA VAL A 13 1.46 -9.31 -25.41
C VAL A 13 0.19 -8.65 -25.90
N ALA A 14 -0.46 -9.33 -26.86
CA ALA A 14 -1.66 -8.90 -27.53
C ALA A 14 -2.74 -8.38 -26.57
N ARG A 15 -3.53 -7.41 -27.03
CA ARG A 15 -4.78 -6.97 -26.41
C ARG A 15 -5.62 -8.21 -26.04
N GLY A 16 -5.47 -8.64 -24.79
CA GLY A 16 -6.35 -9.60 -24.14
C GLY A 16 -7.55 -8.83 -23.60
N GLN A 17 -8.72 -9.40 -23.91
CA GLN A 17 -10.03 -9.00 -23.44
C GLN A 17 -10.05 -8.58 -21.96
N ASP A 18 -10.91 -7.61 -21.67
CA ASP A 18 -11.28 -7.20 -20.32
C ASP A 18 -11.50 -8.42 -19.41
N ASP A 19 -10.52 -8.72 -18.56
CA ASP A 19 -10.69 -9.63 -17.44
C ASP A 19 -11.48 -8.89 -16.32
N ALA A 20 -12.70 -8.49 -16.66
CA ALA A 20 -13.74 -8.38 -15.66
C ALA A 20 -13.94 -9.80 -15.12
N LEU A 21 -13.61 -10.02 -13.86
CA LEU A 21 -13.99 -11.25 -13.17
C LEU A 21 -15.46 -11.50 -13.49
N PRO A 22 -15.83 -12.72 -13.93
CA PRO A 22 -17.23 -13.02 -14.21
C PRO A 22 -18.04 -12.66 -12.96
N PRO A 23 -19.26 -12.13 -13.13
CA PRO A 23 -20.13 -11.83 -11.99
C PRO A 23 -20.22 -13.10 -11.16
N ALA A 24 -19.80 -12.99 -9.89
CA ALA A 24 -19.82 -14.10 -8.97
C ALA A 24 -21.22 -14.69 -8.97
N THR A 25 -21.36 -15.94 -9.40
CA THR A 25 -22.63 -16.64 -9.43
C THR A 25 -23.15 -16.61 -7.99
N GLN A 26 -24.28 -15.96 -7.74
CA GLN A 26 -24.88 -15.86 -6.43
C GLN A 26 -25.37 -17.24 -5.99
N THR A 27 -24.49 -18.00 -5.37
CA THR A 27 -24.90 -19.14 -4.57
C THR A 27 -25.33 -18.60 -3.21
N VAL A 28 -26.62 -18.49 -2.99
CA VAL A 28 -27.17 -18.26 -1.66
C VAL A 28 -26.87 -19.53 -0.86
N GLU A 29 -25.76 -19.53 -0.13
CA GLU A 29 -25.46 -20.63 0.78
C GLU A 29 -26.51 -20.65 1.89
N GLY A 30 -27.29 -21.72 1.94
CA GLY A 30 -28.16 -22.03 3.07
C GLY A 30 -27.37 -22.19 4.38
N ARG A 31 -28.04 -22.25 5.52
CA ARG A 31 -27.40 -22.68 6.78
C ARG A 31 -26.77 -24.06 6.57
N PRO A 32 -25.52 -24.29 7.02
CA PRO A 32 -24.93 -25.62 7.01
C PRO A 32 -25.69 -26.59 7.92
N ALA A 33 -25.35 -27.85 7.78
CA ALA A 33 -25.87 -28.88 8.67
C ALA A 33 -25.63 -28.53 10.15
N ALA A 34 -26.51 -28.95 11.03
CA ALA A 34 -26.45 -28.60 12.46
C ALA A 34 -25.09 -28.93 13.12
N GLU A 35 -24.41 -29.97 12.63
CA GLU A 35 -23.09 -30.38 13.10
C GLU A 35 -21.99 -29.33 12.88
N HIS A 36 -22.19 -28.36 11.98
CA HIS A 36 -21.24 -27.26 11.69
C HIS A 36 -21.66 -25.93 12.34
N THR A 37 -22.76 -25.91 13.07
CA THR A 37 -23.33 -24.71 13.65
C THR A 37 -22.84 -24.54 15.09
N SER A 38 -22.47 -23.30 15.46
CA SER A 38 -22.02 -22.95 16.80
C SER A 38 -23.11 -23.22 17.87
N PRO A 39 -22.75 -23.68 19.06
CA PRO A 39 -23.69 -23.78 20.18
C PRO A 39 -24.34 -22.45 20.57
N LEU A 40 -23.70 -21.30 20.21
CA LEU A 40 -24.30 -19.98 20.39
C LEU A 40 -25.50 -19.72 19.49
N GLN A 41 -25.68 -20.49 18.42
CA GLN A 41 -26.76 -20.27 17.45
C GLN A 41 -28.15 -20.30 18.07
N ALA A 42 -28.41 -21.26 18.94
CA ALA A 42 -29.69 -21.36 19.62
C ALA A 42 -30.01 -20.12 20.48
N LEU A 43 -28.97 -19.55 21.15
CA LEU A 43 -29.11 -18.33 21.92
C LEU A 43 -29.38 -17.12 21.01
N VAL A 44 -28.68 -17.01 19.90
CA VAL A 44 -28.90 -15.97 18.90
C VAL A 44 -30.30 -16.06 18.27
N ASP A 45 -30.74 -17.26 17.93
CA ASP A 45 -32.04 -17.48 17.30
C ASP A 45 -33.22 -17.19 18.28
N ALA A 46 -33.01 -17.38 19.56
CA ALA A 46 -34.00 -17.06 20.59
C ALA A 46 -34.05 -15.57 20.99
N ALA A 47 -33.02 -14.82 20.63
CA ALA A 47 -32.88 -13.41 21.01
C ALA A 47 -33.90 -12.52 20.29
N ALA A 48 -34.48 -11.56 21.00
CA ALA A 48 -35.31 -10.53 20.39
C ALA A 48 -34.45 -9.56 19.52
N PRO A 49 -35.01 -8.98 18.45
CA PRO A 49 -34.33 -7.93 17.71
C PRO A 49 -33.88 -6.80 18.65
N GLY A 50 -32.62 -6.34 18.48
CA GLY A 50 -32.00 -5.32 19.34
C GLY A 50 -31.41 -5.88 20.65
N ALA A 51 -31.51 -7.16 20.91
CA ALA A 51 -30.95 -7.75 22.13
C ALA A 51 -29.43 -7.64 22.20
N ARG A 52 -28.92 -7.45 23.43
CA ARG A 52 -27.50 -7.55 23.77
C ARG A 52 -27.22 -8.94 24.37
N ILE A 53 -26.32 -9.67 23.76
CA ILE A 53 -25.91 -11.00 24.19
C ILE A 53 -24.47 -10.94 24.65
N GLU A 54 -24.20 -11.33 25.88
CA GLU A 54 -22.85 -11.45 26.41
C GLU A 54 -22.37 -12.88 26.30
N VAL A 55 -21.26 -13.07 25.59
CA VAL A 55 -20.59 -14.36 25.43
C VAL A 55 -19.40 -14.38 26.35
N VAL A 56 -19.39 -15.26 27.34
CA VAL A 56 -18.30 -15.39 28.31
C VAL A 56 -17.09 -16.07 27.68
N ALA A 57 -15.92 -15.89 28.30
CA ALA A 57 -14.68 -16.54 27.89
C ALA A 57 -14.87 -18.06 27.73
N GLY A 58 -14.36 -18.60 26.64
CA GLY A 58 -14.49 -20.01 26.27
C GLY A 58 -14.24 -20.21 24.80
N THR A 59 -14.27 -21.46 24.35
CA THR A 59 -14.18 -21.82 22.93
C THR A 59 -15.54 -22.32 22.45
N TYR A 60 -16.01 -21.76 21.36
CA TYR A 60 -17.29 -22.06 20.74
C TYR A 60 -17.03 -22.54 19.31
N ASP A 61 -17.11 -23.84 19.08
CA ASP A 61 -16.89 -24.46 17.79
C ASP A 61 -18.10 -24.34 16.87
N GLY A 62 -17.87 -24.21 15.57
CA GLY A 62 -18.88 -24.11 14.52
C GLY A 62 -19.14 -22.67 14.04
N ASP A 63 -19.89 -22.57 12.96
CA ASP A 63 -20.20 -21.31 12.31
C ASP A 63 -21.42 -20.64 12.93
N LEU A 64 -21.46 -19.31 12.94
CA LEU A 64 -22.49 -18.49 13.56
C LEU A 64 -23.18 -17.60 12.52
N TYR A 65 -24.52 -17.61 12.50
CA TYR A 65 -25.38 -16.88 11.56
C TYR A 65 -26.19 -15.81 12.30
N LEU A 66 -26.03 -14.56 11.92
CA LEU A 66 -26.71 -13.42 12.52
C LEU A 66 -27.74 -12.87 11.53
N GLU A 67 -28.99 -13.31 11.67
CA GLU A 67 -30.09 -12.93 10.78
C GLU A 67 -31.06 -11.93 11.43
N ARG A 68 -30.71 -11.42 12.61
CA ARG A 68 -31.45 -10.40 13.35
C ARG A 68 -30.52 -9.32 13.87
N PRO A 69 -30.98 -8.07 14.01
CA PRO A 69 -30.20 -7.02 14.63
C PRO A 69 -29.95 -7.34 16.10
N ILE A 70 -28.71 -7.68 16.45
CA ILE A 70 -28.29 -7.95 17.82
C ILE A 70 -26.92 -7.33 18.09
N THR A 71 -26.62 -7.13 19.36
CA THR A 71 -25.27 -6.79 19.82
C THR A 71 -24.66 -8.01 20.50
N LEU A 72 -23.62 -8.59 19.92
CA LEU A 72 -22.89 -9.72 20.47
C LEU A 72 -21.57 -9.22 21.09
N VAL A 73 -21.40 -9.39 22.40
CA VAL A 73 -20.28 -8.86 23.14
C VAL A 73 -19.50 -9.98 23.83
N GLY A 74 -18.23 -10.07 23.52
CA GLY A 74 -17.31 -10.99 24.18
C GLY A 74 -16.82 -10.47 25.52
N VAL A 75 -17.13 -11.20 26.59
CA VAL A 75 -16.60 -10.94 27.92
C VAL A 75 -15.42 -11.86 28.18
N GLY A 76 -14.21 -11.29 28.29
CA GLY A 76 -13.00 -12.10 28.44
C GLY A 76 -12.52 -12.77 27.15
N ARG A 77 -12.89 -12.21 25.99
CA ARG A 77 -12.45 -12.65 24.64
C ARG A 77 -12.80 -14.12 24.33
N PRO A 78 -14.05 -14.47 24.20
CA PRO A 78 -14.44 -15.80 23.74
C PRO A 78 -13.88 -16.07 22.32
N LEU A 79 -13.45 -17.31 22.10
CA LEU A 79 -12.96 -17.78 20.82
C LEU A 79 -14.11 -18.43 20.02
N LEU A 80 -14.49 -17.82 18.92
CA LEU A 80 -15.35 -18.44 17.91
C LEU A 80 -14.45 -19.17 16.91
N ARG A 81 -14.50 -20.49 16.91
CA ARG A 81 -13.66 -21.32 16.05
C ARG A 81 -14.53 -21.98 14.99
N GLY A 82 -14.35 -21.57 13.74
CA GLY A 82 -15.16 -22.01 12.61
C GLY A 82 -15.12 -23.51 12.35
N SER A 83 -16.07 -23.98 11.56
CA SER A 83 -16.13 -25.37 11.11
C SER A 83 -15.00 -25.73 10.12
N GLY A 84 -14.40 -24.73 9.45
CA GLY A 84 -13.46 -24.90 8.34
C GLY A 84 -14.14 -25.09 6.97
N HIS A 85 -15.45 -25.12 6.91
CA HIS A 85 -16.24 -25.30 5.68
C HIS A 85 -16.88 -24.02 5.16
N GLY A 86 -17.05 -23.01 6.02
CA GLY A 86 -17.68 -21.73 5.70
C GLY A 86 -17.04 -20.56 6.43
N SER A 87 -17.66 -19.39 6.32
CA SER A 87 -17.27 -18.23 7.12
C SER A 87 -17.69 -18.44 8.58
N VAL A 88 -16.79 -18.07 9.51
CA VAL A 88 -17.01 -18.34 10.94
C VAL A 88 -18.21 -17.56 11.47
N VAL A 89 -18.32 -16.27 11.11
CA VAL A 89 -19.47 -15.44 11.46
C VAL A 89 -20.05 -14.86 10.19
N ARG A 90 -21.34 -15.11 9.95
CA ARG A 90 -22.09 -14.52 8.83
C ARG A 90 -23.13 -13.54 9.34
N VAL A 91 -23.00 -12.29 8.94
CA VAL A 91 -23.89 -11.20 9.34
C VAL A 91 -24.75 -10.81 8.16
N ARG A 92 -26.03 -11.19 8.17
CA ARG A 92 -27.01 -10.85 7.13
C ARG A 92 -27.95 -9.72 7.56
N ALA A 93 -28.21 -9.61 8.84
CA ALA A 93 -29.07 -8.56 9.36
C ALA A 93 -28.37 -7.21 9.40
N ALA A 94 -29.13 -6.16 9.13
CA ALA A 94 -28.67 -4.80 9.36
C ALA A 94 -28.59 -4.47 10.86
N GLY A 95 -27.70 -3.54 11.23
CA GLY A 95 -27.62 -3.03 12.61
C GLY A 95 -27.01 -4.00 13.63
N VAL A 96 -26.28 -5.02 13.18
CA VAL A 96 -25.56 -5.95 14.08
C VAL A 96 -24.29 -5.28 14.61
N THR A 97 -23.99 -5.53 15.88
CA THR A 97 -22.70 -5.16 16.48
C THR A 97 -21.98 -6.42 16.98
N LEU A 98 -20.71 -6.56 16.59
CA LEU A 98 -19.77 -7.56 17.11
C LEU A 98 -18.68 -6.86 17.89
N GLU A 99 -18.44 -7.24 19.14
CA GLU A 99 -17.47 -6.59 20.02
C GLU A 99 -16.68 -7.59 20.84
N GLY A 100 -15.34 -7.44 20.90
CA GLY A 100 -14.49 -8.15 21.84
C GLY A 100 -14.33 -9.66 21.58
N LEU A 101 -14.48 -10.12 20.34
CA LEU A 101 -14.45 -11.52 19.95
C LEU A 101 -13.11 -11.91 19.33
N ASP A 102 -12.62 -13.10 19.65
CA ASP A 102 -11.55 -13.77 18.93
C ASP A 102 -12.15 -14.79 17.94
N ILE A 103 -11.69 -14.77 16.68
CA ILE A 103 -12.26 -15.53 15.57
C ILE A 103 -11.17 -16.31 14.87
N ASP A 104 -11.34 -17.61 14.71
CA ASP A 104 -10.38 -18.54 14.11
C ASP A 104 -11.02 -19.29 12.94
N GLY A 105 -10.52 -19.03 11.72
CA GLY A 105 -10.99 -19.66 10.49
C GLY A 105 -10.49 -21.09 10.27
N ARG A 106 -9.64 -21.63 11.17
CA ARG A 106 -9.03 -22.98 11.10
C ARG A 106 -8.28 -23.26 9.79
N ARG A 107 -7.84 -22.24 9.10
CA ARG A 107 -7.18 -22.34 7.78
C ARG A 107 -8.01 -23.01 6.70
N GLY A 108 -9.30 -23.12 6.91
CA GLY A 108 -10.24 -23.75 6.00
C GLY A 108 -10.93 -22.78 5.05
N GLY A 109 -11.81 -23.32 4.21
CA GLY A 109 -12.66 -22.55 3.31
C GLY A 109 -12.24 -22.55 1.87
N ASP A 110 -12.95 -21.78 1.06
CA ASP A 110 -12.81 -21.66 -0.39
C ASP A 110 -12.81 -20.17 -0.78
N LEU A 111 -11.77 -19.73 -1.52
CA LEU A 111 -11.68 -18.35 -2.03
C LEU A 111 -12.83 -18.02 -2.99
N GLY A 112 -13.27 -18.97 -3.81
CA GLY A 112 -14.38 -18.80 -4.75
C GLY A 112 -15.72 -18.56 -4.07
N ARG A 113 -15.82 -18.86 -2.77
CA ARG A 113 -17.01 -18.64 -1.93
C ARG A 113 -16.84 -17.50 -0.94
N ASP A 114 -15.79 -16.68 -1.08
CA ASP A 114 -15.47 -15.55 -0.20
C ASP A 114 -15.42 -15.95 1.30
N THR A 115 -14.92 -17.17 1.60
CA THR A 115 -14.87 -17.69 2.97
C THR A 115 -14.02 -16.80 3.86
N SER A 116 -14.63 -16.30 4.94
CA SER A 116 -14.07 -15.23 5.77
C SER A 116 -14.14 -15.56 7.25
N GLY A 117 -13.33 -14.89 8.06
CA GLY A 117 -13.56 -14.88 9.51
C GLY A 117 -14.91 -14.24 9.83
N ILE A 118 -15.17 -13.06 9.27
CA ILE A 118 -16.48 -12.40 9.37
C ILE A 118 -16.94 -12.01 7.97
N HIS A 119 -18.09 -12.49 7.55
CA HIS A 119 -18.73 -12.16 6.28
C HIS A 119 -19.99 -11.33 6.52
N VAL A 120 -20.05 -10.13 5.97
CA VAL A 120 -21.12 -9.16 6.21
C VAL A 120 -21.82 -8.82 4.90
N THR A 121 -23.16 -8.98 4.92
CA THR A 121 -24.05 -8.50 3.85
C THR A 121 -25.13 -7.56 4.38
N GLY A 122 -25.21 -7.36 5.69
CA GLY A 122 -26.12 -6.40 6.32
C GLY A 122 -25.56 -4.99 6.36
N ALA A 123 -26.40 -3.99 6.18
CA ALA A 123 -26.01 -2.59 6.35
C ALA A 123 -25.88 -2.18 7.82
N HIS A 124 -25.18 -1.05 8.11
CA HIS A 124 -25.05 -0.49 9.46
C HIS A 124 -24.44 -1.46 10.48
N VAL A 125 -23.55 -2.35 10.04
CA VAL A 125 -22.89 -3.33 10.92
C VAL A 125 -21.65 -2.69 11.55
N THR A 126 -21.45 -2.95 12.85
CA THR A 126 -20.26 -2.51 13.58
C THR A 126 -19.44 -3.72 14.05
N ILE A 127 -18.16 -3.76 13.69
CA ILE A 127 -17.19 -4.74 14.17
C ILE A 127 -16.13 -3.98 14.95
N ARG A 128 -16.04 -4.24 16.26
CA ARG A 128 -15.16 -3.48 17.15
C ARG A 128 -14.37 -4.41 18.06
N ASP A 129 -13.09 -4.10 18.28
CA ASP A 129 -12.20 -4.84 19.18
C ASP A 129 -12.21 -6.37 18.92
N CYS A 130 -12.35 -6.80 17.67
CA CYS A 130 -12.30 -8.20 17.27
C CYS A 130 -10.92 -8.59 16.76
N ARG A 131 -10.53 -9.85 16.96
CA ARG A 131 -9.30 -10.42 16.40
C ARG A 131 -9.65 -11.57 15.49
N VAL A 132 -9.23 -11.50 14.23
CA VAL A 132 -9.47 -12.55 13.23
C VAL A 132 -8.13 -13.17 12.84
N ARG A 133 -8.06 -14.49 12.85
CA ARG A 133 -6.86 -15.23 12.42
C ARG A 133 -7.21 -16.49 11.66
N ASP A 134 -6.22 -16.99 10.93
CA ASP A 134 -6.32 -18.27 10.21
C ASP A 134 -7.57 -18.38 9.30
N ALA A 135 -8.01 -17.25 8.72
CA ALA A 135 -9.11 -17.17 7.76
C ALA A 135 -8.62 -16.74 6.38
N LEU A 136 -9.26 -17.19 5.30
CA LEU A 136 -8.88 -16.83 3.94
C LEU A 136 -9.06 -15.33 3.69
N PHE A 137 -10.22 -14.79 4.00
CA PHE A 137 -10.45 -13.35 4.17
C PHE A 137 -10.65 -13.06 5.65
N GLY A 138 -10.08 -11.98 6.17
CA GLY A 138 -10.30 -11.61 7.56
C GLY A 138 -11.75 -11.16 7.78
N VAL A 139 -12.07 -9.96 7.31
CA VAL A 139 -13.43 -9.41 7.30
C VAL A 139 -13.82 -9.08 5.85
N TYR A 140 -14.95 -9.57 5.41
CA TYR A 140 -15.49 -9.30 4.07
C TYR A 140 -16.82 -8.53 4.19
N LEU A 141 -16.83 -7.30 3.72
CA LEU A 141 -18.01 -6.45 3.56
C LEU A 141 -18.48 -6.57 2.12
N ARG A 142 -19.65 -7.13 1.89
CA ARG A 142 -20.25 -7.28 0.57
C ARG A 142 -21.62 -6.61 0.55
N GLU A 143 -21.77 -5.56 -0.24
CA GLU A 143 -23.01 -4.78 -0.28
C GLU A 143 -23.47 -4.32 1.12
N ALA A 144 -22.50 -4.02 1.97
CA ALA A 144 -22.70 -3.70 3.39
C ALA A 144 -22.50 -2.19 3.63
N ASP A 145 -23.50 -1.40 3.23
CA ASP A 145 -23.47 0.05 3.39
C ASP A 145 -23.39 0.46 4.86
N ASP A 146 -22.72 1.60 5.12
CA ASP A 146 -22.58 2.19 6.44
C ASP A 146 -21.91 1.27 7.49
N ALA A 147 -21.15 0.27 7.03
CA ALA A 147 -20.42 -0.63 7.91
C ALA A 147 -19.21 0.06 8.56
N THR A 148 -18.95 -0.28 9.80
CA THR A 148 -17.80 0.20 10.57
C THR A 148 -16.97 -0.96 11.07
N ILE A 149 -15.63 -0.92 10.82
CA ILE A 149 -14.65 -1.83 11.42
C ILE A 149 -13.63 -0.97 12.15
N GLU A 150 -13.53 -1.18 13.45
CA GLU A 150 -12.65 -0.35 14.28
C GLU A 150 -11.91 -1.15 15.35
N HIS A 151 -10.68 -0.70 15.67
CA HIS A 151 -9.83 -1.27 16.73
C HIS A 151 -9.70 -2.80 16.65
N SER A 152 -9.78 -3.36 15.44
CA SER A 152 -9.75 -4.80 15.20
C SER A 152 -8.43 -5.22 14.56
N ALA A 153 -8.05 -6.48 14.79
CA ALA A 153 -6.82 -7.04 14.26
C ALA A 153 -7.10 -8.22 13.33
N VAL A 154 -6.42 -8.26 12.19
CA VAL A 154 -6.46 -9.40 11.27
C VAL A 154 -5.06 -9.94 11.04
N THR A 155 -4.88 -11.23 11.31
CA THR A 155 -3.64 -11.95 11.03
C THR A 155 -3.92 -13.02 9.97
N GLY A 156 -3.12 -12.99 8.88
CA GLY A 156 -3.23 -13.95 7.79
C GLY A 156 -2.84 -15.37 8.21
N ILE A 157 -2.95 -16.29 7.26
CA ILE A 157 -2.56 -17.68 7.44
C ILE A 157 -1.05 -17.79 7.18
N PRO A 158 -0.22 -18.12 8.20
CA PRO A 158 1.20 -18.32 8.00
C PRO A 158 1.51 -19.40 6.96
N ASP A 159 2.61 -19.21 6.22
CA ASP A 159 3.18 -20.21 5.29
C ASP A 159 2.27 -20.58 4.10
N ARG A 160 1.20 -19.83 3.86
CA ARG A 160 0.35 -20.00 2.68
C ARG A 160 0.78 -19.09 1.54
N PRO A 161 0.86 -19.58 0.29
CA PRO A 161 1.17 -18.75 -0.87
C PRO A 161 0.15 -17.59 -1.00
N PRO A 162 0.60 -16.38 -1.40
CA PRO A 162 -0.30 -15.22 -1.54
C PRO A 162 -1.48 -15.45 -2.51
N GLY A 163 -1.34 -16.37 -3.49
CA GLY A 163 -2.43 -16.72 -4.41
C GLY A 163 -3.56 -17.54 -3.80
N GLU A 164 -3.32 -18.14 -2.62
CA GLU A 164 -4.26 -19.02 -1.93
C GLU A 164 -4.96 -18.36 -0.74
N VAL A 165 -4.69 -17.09 -0.49
CA VAL A 165 -5.30 -16.29 0.59
C VAL A 165 -5.91 -15.01 0.04
N GLY A 166 -6.87 -14.46 0.77
CA GLY A 166 -7.54 -13.21 0.45
C GLY A 166 -6.97 -12.02 1.21
N SER A 167 -7.74 -10.95 1.27
CA SER A 167 -7.40 -9.71 1.94
C SER A 167 -7.73 -9.75 3.43
N GLY A 168 -7.04 -8.93 4.22
CA GLY A 168 -7.36 -8.75 5.63
C GLY A 168 -8.74 -8.13 5.82
N ILE A 169 -8.99 -7.00 5.20
CA ILE A 169 -10.32 -6.39 5.10
C ILE A 169 -10.67 -6.24 3.62
N HIS A 170 -11.78 -6.83 3.21
CA HIS A 170 -12.29 -6.75 1.85
C HIS A 170 -13.60 -5.96 1.85
N VAL A 171 -13.67 -4.90 1.03
CA VAL A 171 -14.86 -4.05 0.88
C VAL A 171 -15.28 -4.09 -0.59
N TRP A 172 -16.43 -4.68 -0.85
CA TRP A 172 -16.96 -4.81 -2.20
C TRP A 172 -18.38 -4.26 -2.29
N ASN A 173 -18.59 -3.35 -3.25
CA ASN A 173 -19.90 -2.74 -3.52
C ASN A 173 -20.61 -2.20 -2.26
N SER A 174 -19.83 -1.53 -1.38
CA SER A 174 -20.31 -1.01 -0.10
C SER A 174 -20.03 0.47 0.01
N GLN A 175 -21.02 1.27 0.38
CA GLN A 175 -20.95 2.71 0.44
C GLN A 175 -20.80 3.21 1.89
N ARG A 176 -20.17 4.38 2.08
CA ARG A 176 -20.05 5.08 3.37
C ARG A 176 -19.44 4.25 4.50
N PHE A 177 -18.59 3.29 4.13
CA PHE A 177 -17.89 2.43 5.10
C PHE A 177 -16.86 3.21 5.91
N ARG A 178 -16.55 2.72 7.12
CA ARG A 178 -15.54 3.30 8.02
C ARG A 178 -14.58 2.22 8.50
N LEU A 179 -13.28 2.41 8.22
CA LEU A 179 -12.23 1.50 8.68
C LEU A 179 -11.25 2.31 9.53
N THR A 180 -11.27 2.10 10.85
CA THR A 180 -10.49 2.96 11.75
C THR A 180 -9.67 2.17 12.77
N ASN A 181 -8.37 2.54 12.89
CA ASN A 181 -7.45 1.99 13.89
C ASN A 181 -7.35 0.45 13.88
N ASN A 182 -7.39 -0.16 12.70
CA ASN A 182 -7.25 -1.61 12.55
C ASN A 182 -5.78 -1.98 12.28
N GLU A 183 -5.38 -3.17 12.71
CA GLU A 183 -4.07 -3.76 12.41
C GLU A 183 -4.23 -4.98 11.52
N ILE A 184 -3.45 -5.04 10.41
CA ILE A 184 -3.54 -6.12 9.42
C ILE A 184 -2.12 -6.60 9.11
N VAL A 185 -1.91 -7.92 9.24
CA VAL A 185 -0.58 -8.52 9.09
C VAL A 185 -0.65 -9.83 8.32
N GLY A 186 0.24 -10.02 7.35
CA GLY A 186 0.48 -11.33 6.74
C GLY A 186 -0.67 -11.90 5.91
N THR A 187 -1.59 -11.05 5.42
CA THR A 187 -2.60 -11.42 4.43
C THR A 187 -2.08 -11.16 3.00
N ARG A 188 -2.81 -11.54 1.96
CA ARG A 188 -2.40 -11.19 0.59
C ARG A 188 -2.35 -9.68 0.40
N ASP A 189 -3.46 -9.01 0.60
CA ASP A 189 -3.58 -7.56 0.60
C ASP A 189 -4.13 -7.12 1.97
N GLY A 190 -3.66 -6.00 2.48
CA GLY A 190 -4.14 -5.50 3.77
C GLY A 190 -5.61 -5.12 3.70
N MET A 191 -5.92 -4.12 2.91
CA MET A 191 -7.28 -3.76 2.54
C MET A 191 -7.46 -3.89 1.03
N TYR A 192 -8.58 -4.46 0.61
CA TYR A 192 -9.01 -4.47 -0.77
C TYR A 192 -10.36 -3.75 -0.85
N ILE A 193 -10.43 -2.67 -1.62
CA ILE A 193 -11.63 -1.85 -1.76
C ILE A 193 -11.99 -1.78 -3.24
N GLN A 194 -13.18 -2.25 -3.60
CA GLN A 194 -13.65 -2.25 -4.98
C GLN A 194 -15.10 -1.80 -5.05
N SER A 195 -15.42 -0.96 -6.05
CA SER A 195 -16.78 -0.45 -6.32
C SER A 195 -17.46 0.16 -5.09
N SER A 196 -16.67 0.82 -4.22
CA SER A 196 -17.10 1.27 -2.90
C SER A 196 -16.67 2.71 -2.66
N SER A 197 -17.61 3.60 -2.44
CA SER A 197 -17.37 5.05 -2.39
C SER A 197 -17.85 5.69 -1.09
N HIS A 198 -17.44 6.96 -0.87
CA HIS A 198 -17.75 7.75 0.31
C HIS A 198 -17.27 7.11 1.62
N GLY A 199 -16.22 6.29 1.54
CA GLY A 199 -15.59 5.64 2.68
C GLY A 199 -14.59 6.52 3.40
N PHE A 200 -14.38 6.23 4.68
CA PHE A 200 -13.40 6.87 5.53
C PHE A 200 -12.46 5.84 6.15
N VAL A 201 -11.18 5.94 5.84
CA VAL A 201 -10.14 4.99 6.26
C VAL A 201 -9.07 5.74 7.05
N ARG A 202 -8.96 5.50 8.36
CA ARG A 202 -8.08 6.28 9.22
C ARG A 202 -7.34 5.45 10.27
N GLY A 203 -6.07 5.77 10.48
CA GLY A 203 -5.27 5.24 11.58
C GLY A 203 -4.97 3.75 11.48
N ASN A 204 -5.20 3.13 10.31
CA ASN A 204 -4.96 1.71 10.12
C ASN A 204 -3.47 1.43 9.88
N ARG A 205 -3.02 0.23 10.29
CA ARG A 205 -1.67 -0.27 10.08
C ARG A 205 -1.71 -1.58 9.32
N ALA A 206 -1.07 -1.63 8.15
CA ALA A 206 -1.02 -2.83 7.31
C ALA A 206 0.45 -3.13 6.95
N ARG A 207 0.91 -4.37 7.19
CA ARG A 207 2.30 -4.75 7.00
C ARG A 207 2.50 -6.21 6.60
N ASP A 208 3.63 -6.49 5.96
CA ASP A 208 4.04 -7.83 5.52
C ASP A 208 3.03 -8.45 4.53
N LEU A 209 2.75 -7.71 3.45
CA LEU A 209 1.65 -7.95 2.52
C LEU A 209 2.12 -7.83 1.07
N ARG A 210 1.30 -8.25 0.12
CA ARG A 210 1.50 -7.88 -1.28
C ARG A 210 1.21 -6.39 -1.48
N TYR A 211 0.01 -5.94 -1.17
CA TYR A 211 -0.40 -4.53 -1.17
C TYR A 211 -0.97 -4.14 0.18
N GLY A 212 -0.51 -3.02 0.73
CA GLY A 212 -1.11 -2.46 1.94
C GLY A 212 -2.57 -2.05 1.70
N LEU A 213 -2.81 -1.35 0.59
CA LEU A 213 -4.13 -1.05 0.04
C LEU A 213 -4.16 -1.39 -1.45
N HIS A 214 -5.05 -2.30 -1.84
CA HIS A 214 -5.42 -2.57 -3.22
C HIS A 214 -6.80 -1.95 -3.49
N TYR A 215 -6.90 -1.10 -4.50
CA TYR A 215 -8.05 -0.22 -4.63
C TYR A 215 -8.47 -0.04 -6.09
N MET A 216 -9.75 -0.28 -6.38
CA MET A 216 -10.23 -0.24 -7.76
C MET A 216 -11.68 0.29 -7.85
N PHE A 217 -11.96 1.03 -8.93
CA PHE A 217 -13.31 1.47 -9.30
C PHE A 217 -14.12 2.09 -8.15
N SER A 218 -13.46 2.90 -7.35
CA SER A 218 -14.04 3.47 -6.14
C SER A 218 -13.69 4.95 -6.05
N ASP A 219 -14.68 5.79 -5.92
CA ASP A 219 -14.51 7.24 -5.93
C ASP A 219 -14.80 7.87 -4.54
N ASP A 220 -14.39 9.12 -4.36
CA ASP A 220 -14.81 9.96 -3.24
C ASP A 220 -14.45 9.40 -1.84
N ASN A 221 -13.33 8.68 -1.72
CA ASN A 221 -12.88 8.11 -0.45
C ASN A 221 -11.74 8.94 0.17
N VAL A 222 -11.67 8.92 1.51
CA VAL A 222 -10.69 9.67 2.30
C VAL A 222 -9.83 8.70 3.12
N PHE A 223 -8.50 8.86 3.01
CA PHE A 223 -7.49 8.07 3.71
C PHE A 223 -6.61 8.98 4.56
N GLU A 224 -6.64 8.83 5.89
CA GLU A 224 -5.90 9.68 6.81
C GLU A 224 -5.10 8.87 7.83
N ASP A 225 -3.91 9.33 8.16
CA ASP A 225 -3.10 8.79 9.27
C ASP A 225 -2.83 7.27 9.19
N ASN A 226 -2.92 6.64 7.99
CA ASN A 226 -2.67 5.21 7.82
C ASN A 226 -1.18 4.92 7.61
N THR A 227 -0.77 3.70 7.96
CA THR A 227 0.59 3.20 7.70
C THR A 227 0.53 1.91 6.87
N PHE A 228 1.16 1.93 5.70
CA PHE A 228 1.30 0.80 4.78
C PHE A 228 2.79 0.51 4.58
N GLN A 229 3.24 -0.65 5.03
CA GLN A 229 4.68 -0.94 5.06
C GLN A 229 5.03 -2.38 4.72
N THR A 230 6.28 -2.59 4.31
CA THR A 230 6.88 -3.93 4.07
C THR A 230 6.08 -4.78 3.08
N GLY A 231 5.58 -4.15 2.01
CA GLY A 231 4.83 -4.81 0.93
C GLY A 231 5.51 -4.71 -0.43
N ALA A 232 4.92 -5.35 -1.43
CA ALA A 232 5.26 -5.10 -2.83
C ALA A 232 4.74 -3.73 -3.29
N ALA A 233 3.61 -3.27 -2.77
CA ALA A 233 3.21 -1.87 -2.85
C ALA A 233 2.58 -1.42 -1.53
N GLY A 234 2.87 -0.17 -1.14
CA GLY A 234 2.15 0.47 -0.05
C GLY A 234 0.69 0.64 -0.42
N VAL A 235 0.44 1.35 -1.52
CA VAL A 235 -0.90 1.60 -2.04
C VAL A 235 -0.90 1.47 -3.56
N ALA A 236 -1.87 0.72 -4.10
CA ALA A 236 -2.11 0.59 -5.54
C ALA A 236 -3.56 1.02 -5.86
N LEU A 237 -3.69 2.23 -6.43
CA LEU A 237 -4.95 2.82 -6.83
C LEU A 237 -5.17 2.61 -8.32
N MET A 238 -6.35 2.16 -8.71
CA MET A 238 -6.68 1.91 -10.10
C MET A 238 -8.09 2.38 -10.44
N TYR A 239 -8.26 3.02 -11.60
CA TYR A 239 -9.55 3.36 -12.20
C TYR A 239 -10.50 4.12 -11.26
N SER A 240 -9.98 5.14 -10.56
CA SER A 240 -10.71 5.82 -9.50
C SER A 240 -10.40 7.32 -9.50
N LYS A 241 -11.27 8.13 -8.89
CA LYS A 241 -11.12 9.58 -8.88
C LYS A 241 -11.60 10.24 -7.59
N ARG A 242 -11.18 11.49 -7.39
CA ARG A 242 -11.55 12.33 -6.23
C ARG A 242 -11.20 11.68 -4.89
N LEU A 243 -9.98 11.14 -4.80
CA LEU A 243 -9.48 10.53 -3.58
C LEU A 243 -8.64 11.52 -2.78
N VAL A 244 -8.68 11.40 -1.48
CA VAL A 244 -7.89 12.24 -0.57
C VAL A 244 -7.00 11.37 0.30
N PHE A 245 -5.68 11.61 0.22
CA PHE A 245 -4.68 10.96 1.07
C PHE A 245 -3.96 12.00 1.91
N ARG A 246 -4.16 12.00 3.24
CA ARG A 246 -3.54 12.95 4.16
C ARG A 246 -2.78 12.25 5.28
N ARG A 247 -1.55 12.69 5.56
CA ARG A 247 -0.72 12.23 6.69
C ARG A 247 -0.54 10.70 6.75
N ASN A 248 -0.61 10.04 5.59
CA ASN A 248 -0.36 8.60 5.51
C ASN A 248 1.15 8.33 5.39
N ARG A 249 1.54 7.11 5.70
CA ARG A 249 2.91 6.62 5.63
C ARG A 249 2.98 5.40 4.70
N PHE A 250 3.74 5.52 3.63
CA PHE A 250 4.01 4.45 2.65
C PHE A 250 5.50 4.14 2.72
N VAL A 251 5.88 3.16 3.54
CA VAL A 251 7.29 3.00 3.91
C VAL A 251 7.80 1.57 3.75
N ARG A 252 9.08 1.44 3.33
CA ARG A 252 9.77 0.15 3.21
C ARG A 252 9.10 -0.85 2.25
N ASN A 253 8.47 -0.35 1.19
CA ASN A 253 7.94 -1.21 0.15
C ASN A 253 9.05 -1.47 -0.87
N ARG A 254 9.76 -2.58 -0.69
CA ARG A 254 10.96 -2.95 -1.43
C ARG A 254 10.78 -4.23 -2.23
N GLY A 255 11.36 -4.29 -3.42
CA GLY A 255 11.32 -5.40 -4.36
C GLY A 255 11.40 -4.88 -5.79
N PHE A 256 11.58 -5.75 -6.76
CA PHE A 256 11.83 -5.37 -8.16
C PHE A 256 10.79 -4.41 -8.76
N ALA A 257 9.53 -4.59 -8.41
CA ALA A 257 8.43 -3.76 -8.93
C ALA A 257 7.72 -2.96 -7.83
N SER A 258 8.35 -2.80 -6.67
CA SER A 258 7.72 -2.19 -5.51
C SER A 258 7.54 -0.67 -5.65
N VAL A 259 6.49 -0.16 -5.00
CA VAL A 259 6.12 1.25 -5.04
C VAL A 259 5.49 1.68 -3.72
N GLY A 260 5.73 2.93 -3.31
CA GLY A 260 5.04 3.52 -2.16
C GLY A 260 3.59 3.84 -2.50
N LEU A 261 3.36 4.69 -3.51
CA LEU A 261 2.04 5.13 -3.96
C LEU A 261 1.93 5.01 -5.48
N LEU A 262 1.08 4.11 -5.95
CA LEU A 262 0.81 3.90 -7.38
C LEU A 262 -0.59 4.44 -7.73
N LEU A 263 -0.64 5.26 -8.79
CA LEU A 263 -1.87 5.73 -9.43
C LEU A 263 -1.90 5.23 -10.87
N LYS A 264 -2.88 4.40 -11.20
CA LYS A 264 -3.14 3.94 -12.57
C LYS A 264 -4.55 4.28 -12.99
N ALA A 265 -4.69 5.12 -14.00
CA ALA A 265 -5.97 5.66 -14.44
C ALA A 265 -6.77 6.29 -13.26
N CYS A 266 -6.07 7.13 -12.48
CA CYS A 266 -6.66 7.84 -11.33
C CYS A 266 -6.62 9.34 -11.55
N ASP A 267 -7.77 9.99 -11.38
CA ASP A 267 -7.92 11.43 -11.62
C ASP A 267 -8.35 12.17 -10.36
N ASP A 268 -7.97 13.46 -10.31
CA ASP A 268 -8.41 14.39 -9.28
C ASP A 268 -8.09 13.90 -7.84
N VAL A 269 -6.95 13.20 -7.68
CA VAL A 269 -6.45 12.74 -6.38
C VAL A 269 -5.69 13.87 -5.69
N VAL A 270 -5.95 14.07 -4.41
CA VAL A 270 -5.22 15.00 -3.55
C VAL A 270 -4.38 14.20 -2.55
N ALA A 271 -3.05 14.32 -2.63
CA ALA A 271 -2.12 13.70 -1.69
C ALA A 271 -1.35 14.80 -0.93
N GLU A 272 -1.62 14.92 0.38
CA GLU A 272 -1.06 16.00 1.21
C GLU A 272 -0.42 15.46 2.49
N ASP A 273 0.73 16.05 2.85
CA ASP A 273 1.41 15.79 4.12
C ASP A 273 1.75 14.31 4.37
N ASN A 274 1.90 13.51 3.29
CA ASN A 274 2.24 12.09 3.40
C ASN A 274 3.75 11.87 3.48
N LEU A 275 4.16 10.80 4.17
CA LEU A 275 5.52 10.29 4.17
C LEU A 275 5.62 9.07 3.23
N ILE A 276 6.42 9.19 2.19
CA ILE A 276 6.67 8.15 1.19
C ILE A 276 8.17 7.86 1.22
N ALA A 277 8.60 6.86 1.99
CA ALA A 277 10.03 6.71 2.27
C ALA A 277 10.52 5.27 2.19
N ASP A 278 11.78 5.11 1.78
CA ASP A 278 12.46 3.81 1.70
C ASP A 278 11.69 2.80 0.82
N ASN A 279 11.22 3.27 -0.35
CA ASN A 279 10.55 2.44 -1.34
C ASN A 279 11.47 2.22 -2.57
N ALA A 280 11.23 1.21 -3.38
CA ALA A 280 11.92 1.11 -4.65
C ALA A 280 11.51 2.26 -5.58
N ARG A 281 10.21 2.56 -5.66
CA ARG A 281 9.67 3.75 -6.30
C ARG A 281 8.80 4.50 -5.30
N GLY A 282 8.97 5.82 -5.21
CA GLY A 282 8.15 6.63 -4.31
C GLY A 282 6.72 6.76 -4.81
N ILE A 283 6.52 7.55 -5.86
CA ILE A 283 5.22 7.78 -6.52
C ILE A 283 5.30 7.31 -7.97
N PHE A 284 4.25 6.62 -8.42
CA PHE A 284 4.14 6.10 -9.78
C PHE A 284 2.81 6.55 -10.40
N LEU A 285 2.87 7.22 -11.56
CA LEU A 285 1.72 7.73 -12.29
C LEU A 285 1.63 7.11 -13.69
N GLU A 286 0.52 6.45 -14.00
CA GLU A 286 0.21 5.89 -15.33
C GLU A 286 -1.24 6.23 -15.70
N GLY A 287 -1.46 6.91 -16.82
CA GLY A 287 -2.80 7.28 -17.29
C GLY A 287 -3.60 8.14 -16.31
N SER A 288 -2.93 8.93 -15.47
CA SER A 288 -3.52 9.62 -14.33
C SER A 288 -3.45 11.12 -14.49
N TYR A 289 -4.56 11.83 -14.27
CA TYR A 289 -4.69 13.24 -14.63
C TYR A 289 -5.16 14.12 -13.47
N ARG A 290 -4.69 15.38 -13.46
CA ARG A 290 -5.13 16.45 -12.54
C ARG A 290 -4.97 16.09 -11.06
N ASN A 291 -3.94 15.31 -10.73
CA ASN A 291 -3.65 14.96 -9.36
C ASN A 291 -2.77 16.04 -8.71
N HIS A 292 -2.99 16.29 -7.43
CA HIS A 292 -2.32 17.32 -6.66
C HIS A 292 -1.53 16.69 -5.51
N PHE A 293 -0.21 16.86 -5.55
CA PHE A 293 0.71 16.39 -4.52
C PHE A 293 1.29 17.60 -3.79
N ARG A 294 0.96 17.75 -2.50
CA ARG A 294 1.34 18.92 -1.71
C ARG A 294 2.00 18.52 -0.40
N ARG A 295 3.11 19.18 -0.05
CA ARG A 295 3.81 19.02 1.23
C ARG A 295 4.09 17.56 1.61
N ASN A 296 4.23 16.69 0.62
CA ASN A 296 4.65 15.31 0.88
C ASN A 296 6.17 15.24 1.04
N ILE A 297 6.61 14.25 1.80
CA ILE A 297 8.01 13.88 1.90
C ILE A 297 8.22 12.61 1.11
N VAL A 298 9.00 12.68 0.04
CA VAL A 298 9.42 11.51 -0.75
C VAL A 298 10.92 11.31 -0.50
N ALA A 299 11.28 10.27 0.25
CA ALA A 299 12.64 10.14 0.75
C ALA A 299 13.23 8.73 0.56
N MET A 300 14.57 8.68 0.36
CA MET A 300 15.37 7.44 0.37
C MET A 300 14.81 6.33 -0.55
N SER A 301 14.17 6.72 -1.65
CA SER A 301 13.68 5.80 -2.67
C SER A 301 14.71 5.67 -3.79
N ASP A 302 14.72 4.51 -4.49
CA ASP A 302 15.62 4.36 -5.64
C ASP A 302 15.19 5.31 -6.76
N THR A 303 13.88 5.47 -6.98
CA THR A 303 13.32 6.51 -7.84
C THR A 303 12.21 7.23 -7.09
N ALA A 304 12.31 8.56 -6.95
CA ALA A 304 11.29 9.34 -6.25
C ALA A 304 9.97 9.37 -7.02
N LEU A 305 10.03 9.69 -8.31
CA LEU A 305 8.87 9.84 -9.18
C LEU A 305 9.03 9.02 -10.45
N VAL A 306 8.02 8.24 -10.81
CA VAL A 306 7.89 7.60 -12.14
C VAL A 306 6.62 8.13 -12.78
N ILE A 307 6.75 8.79 -13.93
CA ILE A 307 5.63 9.41 -14.65
C ILE A 307 5.61 8.91 -16.07
N TYR A 308 4.50 8.29 -16.47
CA TYR A 308 4.25 7.88 -17.84
C TYR A 308 3.67 9.05 -18.65
N ASP A 309 4.02 9.14 -19.92
CA ASP A 309 3.55 10.17 -20.86
C ASP A 309 2.03 10.13 -21.11
N SER A 310 1.38 9.04 -20.71
CA SER A 310 -0.06 8.93 -20.64
C SER A 310 -0.70 9.70 -19.48
N SER A 311 0.11 10.33 -18.60
CA SER A 311 -0.37 11.08 -17.43
C SER A 311 -0.16 12.57 -17.62
N GLY A 312 -1.13 13.41 -17.20
CA GLY A 312 -1.03 14.83 -17.46
C GLY A 312 -1.79 15.75 -16.50
N GLY A 313 -1.45 17.07 -16.54
CA GLY A 313 -2.07 18.07 -15.68
C GLY A 313 -1.83 17.87 -14.18
N ASN A 314 -0.87 17.05 -13.80
CA ASN A 314 -0.53 16.79 -12.40
C ASN A 314 0.33 17.93 -11.82
N THR A 315 0.23 18.19 -10.54
CA THR A 315 1.03 19.23 -9.85
C THR A 315 1.73 18.69 -8.61
N PHE A 316 2.96 19.12 -8.43
CA PHE A 316 3.78 18.86 -7.24
C PHE A 316 4.21 20.19 -6.63
N GLU A 317 3.66 20.53 -5.45
CA GLU A 317 3.85 21.84 -4.81
C GLU A 317 4.31 21.70 -3.36
N GLY A 318 5.43 22.32 -3.00
CA GLY A 318 5.93 22.35 -1.62
C GLY A 318 6.31 20.98 -1.06
N ASN A 319 6.61 19.99 -1.92
CA ASN A 319 7.04 18.67 -1.47
C ASN A 319 8.55 18.68 -1.15
N SER A 320 8.99 17.72 -0.35
CA SER A 320 10.40 17.49 -0.04
C SER A 320 10.88 16.18 -0.66
N PHE A 321 11.81 16.25 -1.59
CA PHE A 321 12.47 15.10 -2.20
C PHE A 321 13.87 14.96 -1.59
N VAL A 322 14.06 13.95 -0.72
CA VAL A 322 15.24 13.86 0.14
C VAL A 322 15.98 12.54 -0.04
N GLY A 323 17.23 12.60 -0.49
CA GLY A 323 18.12 11.43 -0.57
C GLY A 323 17.61 10.32 -1.48
N ASN A 324 16.84 10.65 -2.52
CA ASN A 324 16.44 9.70 -3.54
C ASN A 324 17.57 9.52 -4.56
N LEU A 325 17.77 8.29 -5.07
CA LEU A 325 18.85 8.04 -6.03
C LEU A 325 18.55 8.66 -7.41
N THR A 326 17.29 8.58 -7.84
CA THR A 326 16.80 9.21 -9.07
C THR A 326 15.59 10.08 -8.73
N PRO A 327 15.64 11.39 -8.97
CA PRO A 327 14.50 12.26 -8.65
C PRO A 327 13.29 12.01 -9.55
N LEU A 328 13.49 11.75 -10.86
CA LEU A 328 12.41 11.54 -11.81
C LEU A 328 12.81 10.51 -12.87
N SER A 329 11.89 9.62 -13.19
CA SER A 329 11.94 8.73 -14.35
C SER A 329 10.71 8.99 -15.23
N LEU A 330 10.93 9.44 -16.45
CA LEU A 330 9.88 9.63 -17.45
C LEU A 330 9.83 8.44 -18.39
N SER A 331 8.62 7.87 -18.59
CA SER A 331 8.37 6.94 -19.68
C SER A 331 7.70 7.72 -20.83
N GLY A 332 8.50 8.09 -21.80
CA GLY A 332 8.10 8.96 -22.91
C GLY A 332 8.96 10.21 -23.05
N ARG A 333 8.56 11.13 -23.92
CA ARG A 333 9.40 12.29 -24.27
C ARG A 333 8.99 13.59 -23.59
N ARG A 334 7.78 13.68 -23.06
CA ARG A 334 7.21 14.92 -22.51
C ARG A 334 6.26 14.60 -21.36
N THR A 335 6.15 15.53 -20.44
CA THR A 335 5.09 15.58 -19.45
C THR A 335 4.61 17.01 -19.30
N ASP A 336 3.33 17.22 -19.06
CA ASP A 336 2.74 18.49 -18.67
C ASP A 336 2.56 18.61 -17.15
N THR A 337 3.16 17.67 -16.40
CA THR A 337 3.24 17.75 -14.94
C THR A 337 4.03 18.98 -14.52
N ARG A 338 3.50 19.73 -13.57
CA ARG A 338 4.09 20.97 -13.06
C ARG A 338 4.73 20.73 -11.69
N PHE A 339 5.90 21.31 -11.53
CA PHE A 339 6.64 21.32 -10.28
C PHE A 339 6.82 22.78 -9.86
N ASP A 340 6.51 23.11 -8.61
CA ASP A 340 6.64 24.48 -8.11
C ASP A 340 6.90 24.51 -6.60
N GLY A 341 7.98 25.14 -6.20
CA GLY A 341 8.29 25.32 -4.78
C GLY A 341 8.60 24.04 -4.04
N ASN A 342 9.19 23.01 -4.70
CA ASN A 342 9.60 21.80 -4.00
C ASN A 342 11.06 21.92 -3.52
N TYR A 343 11.37 21.20 -2.45
CA TYR A 343 12.73 21.02 -1.98
C TYR A 343 13.36 19.77 -2.60
N TRP A 344 14.58 19.93 -3.13
CA TRP A 344 15.37 18.85 -3.74
C TRP A 344 16.73 18.75 -3.05
N SER A 345 16.98 17.67 -2.33
CA SER A 345 18.19 17.54 -1.51
C SER A 345 19.51 17.51 -2.30
N ASP A 346 19.46 17.26 -3.59
CA ASP A 346 20.59 17.29 -4.53
C ASP A 346 20.74 18.63 -5.27
N HIS A 347 19.86 19.60 -4.99
CA HIS A 347 19.95 20.96 -5.50
C HIS A 347 20.79 21.82 -4.55
N GLY A 348 22.07 21.96 -4.86
CA GLY A 348 23.02 22.68 -4.00
C GLY A 348 23.11 24.18 -4.25
N GLU A 349 22.11 24.80 -4.87
CA GLU A 349 22.16 26.23 -5.21
C GLU A 349 21.80 27.10 -3.99
N PRO A 350 22.47 28.28 -3.84
CA PRO A 350 22.22 29.18 -2.72
C PRO A 350 20.91 29.95 -2.87
N ASP A 351 20.49 30.51 -1.76
CA ASP A 351 19.44 31.53 -1.62
C ASP A 351 20.18 32.83 -1.18
N LEU A 352 20.52 33.67 -2.14
CA LEU A 352 21.33 34.86 -1.90
C LEU A 352 20.52 36.06 -1.44
N ASP A 353 19.23 36.12 -1.81
CA ASP A 353 18.35 37.22 -1.42
C ASP A 353 17.56 36.94 -0.16
N GLY A 354 17.56 35.68 0.33
CA GLY A 354 16.97 35.25 1.59
C GLY A 354 15.44 35.09 1.55
N ASP A 355 14.86 34.90 0.36
CA ASP A 355 13.42 34.69 0.20
C ASP A 355 12.95 33.26 0.46
N GLY A 356 13.87 32.33 0.69
CA GLY A 356 13.62 30.91 0.93
C GLY A 356 13.58 30.06 -0.33
N VAL A 357 13.74 30.65 -1.50
CA VAL A 357 13.82 30.00 -2.80
C VAL A 357 15.27 30.01 -3.27
N ALA A 358 15.75 28.94 -3.87
CA ALA A 358 17.09 28.95 -4.46
C ALA A 358 17.11 29.79 -5.74
N ASP A 359 18.21 30.53 -5.95
CA ASP A 359 18.33 31.50 -7.04
C ASP A 359 18.30 30.90 -8.46
N ARG A 360 18.40 29.58 -8.56
CA ARG A 360 18.35 28.89 -9.85
C ARG A 360 17.28 27.79 -9.85
N PRO A 361 16.55 27.65 -10.97
CA PRO A 361 15.61 26.56 -11.16
C PRO A 361 16.27 25.20 -11.05
N TYR A 362 15.57 24.23 -10.48
CA TYR A 362 15.99 22.82 -10.46
C TYR A 362 15.53 22.08 -11.71
N ARG A 363 16.45 21.41 -12.39
CA ARG A 363 16.16 20.59 -13.58
C ARG A 363 16.08 19.13 -13.18
N LEU A 364 14.88 18.53 -13.35
CA LEU A 364 14.61 17.15 -12.99
C LEU A 364 15.02 16.14 -14.07
N SER A 365 15.03 16.54 -15.35
CA SER A 365 15.40 15.66 -16.46
C SER A 365 16.81 15.93 -16.96
N ASN A 366 17.52 14.88 -17.34
CA ASN A 366 18.83 14.93 -17.97
C ASN A 366 18.88 14.06 -19.24
N VAL A 367 19.95 14.19 -20.04
CA VAL A 367 20.13 13.42 -21.29
C VAL A 367 20.10 11.91 -21.03
N PHE A 368 20.63 11.45 -19.90
CA PHE A 368 20.63 10.03 -19.58
C PHE A 368 19.20 9.51 -19.33
N ASP A 369 18.34 10.28 -18.68
CA ASP A 369 16.92 9.91 -18.48
C ASP A 369 16.21 9.79 -19.81
N HIS A 370 16.55 10.63 -20.79
CA HIS A 370 16.03 10.52 -22.15
C HIS A 370 16.52 9.24 -22.85
N VAL A 371 17.79 8.89 -22.68
CA VAL A 371 18.35 7.63 -23.22
C VAL A 371 17.69 6.42 -22.55
N ARG A 372 17.50 6.47 -21.24
CA ARG A 372 16.89 5.41 -20.43
C ARG A 372 15.42 5.19 -20.81
N GLY A 373 14.66 6.25 -21.04
CA GLY A 373 13.26 6.17 -21.49
C GLY A 373 13.09 5.48 -22.87
N ASN A 374 14.17 5.44 -23.67
CA ASN A 374 14.16 4.84 -25.00
C ASN A 374 14.90 3.48 -25.08
N LEU A 375 15.72 3.14 -24.08
CA LEU A 375 16.54 1.93 -24.03
C LEU A 375 16.46 1.27 -22.65
N THR A 376 15.62 0.28 -22.49
CA THR A 376 15.42 -0.44 -21.21
C THR A 376 16.73 -1.05 -20.65
N ALA A 377 17.70 -1.37 -21.51
CA ALA A 377 19.01 -1.84 -21.07
C ALA A 377 19.86 -0.75 -20.40
N ALA A 378 19.54 0.52 -20.58
CA ALA A 378 20.26 1.62 -19.95
C ALA A 378 20.05 1.68 -18.43
N ASP A 379 18.97 1.07 -17.91
CA ASP A 379 18.74 0.95 -16.47
C ASP A 379 19.89 0.24 -15.72
N LEU A 380 20.57 -0.68 -16.38
CA LEU A 380 21.73 -1.39 -15.82
C LEU A 380 22.93 -0.47 -15.54
N PHE A 381 22.98 0.67 -16.20
CA PHE A 381 24.08 1.64 -16.10
C PHE A 381 23.71 2.89 -15.27
N SER A 382 22.50 2.95 -14.73
CA SER A 382 21.95 4.15 -14.04
C SER A 382 22.82 4.67 -12.89
N GLN A 383 23.67 3.83 -12.30
CA GLN A 383 24.59 4.18 -11.21
C GLN A 383 26.07 4.20 -11.65
N GLY A 384 26.33 4.16 -12.94
CA GLY A 384 27.69 4.15 -13.46
C GLY A 384 28.38 5.52 -13.41
N VAL A 385 29.71 5.52 -13.23
CA VAL A 385 30.55 6.75 -13.32
C VAL A 385 30.32 7.48 -14.64
N ALA A 386 30.02 6.76 -15.73
CA ALA A 386 29.71 7.32 -17.03
C ALA A 386 28.46 8.21 -17.00
N VAL A 387 27.43 7.84 -16.26
CA VAL A 387 26.18 8.62 -16.10
C VAL A 387 26.46 9.90 -15.30
N SER A 388 27.23 9.79 -14.23
CA SER A 388 27.65 10.96 -13.44
C SER A 388 28.49 11.92 -14.26
N ALA A 389 29.40 11.38 -15.10
CA ALA A 389 30.21 12.19 -16.01
C ALA A 389 29.37 12.85 -17.11
N LEU A 390 28.38 12.12 -17.67
CA LEU A 390 27.46 12.66 -18.67
C LEU A 390 26.60 13.78 -18.06
N GLY A 391 26.08 13.63 -16.87
CA GLY A 391 25.32 14.66 -16.16
C GLY A 391 26.20 15.90 -15.81
N ALA A 392 27.46 15.68 -15.47
CA ALA A 392 28.39 16.80 -15.27
C ALA A 392 28.72 17.54 -16.59
N ALA A 393 28.90 16.80 -17.69
CA ALA A 393 29.12 17.40 -19.02
C ALA A 393 27.88 18.16 -19.51
N GLU A 394 26.69 17.64 -19.29
CA GLU A 394 25.43 18.29 -19.64
C GLU A 394 25.24 19.62 -18.89
N ARG A 395 25.54 19.64 -17.59
CA ARG A 395 25.51 20.90 -16.80
C ARG A 395 26.53 21.95 -17.33
N ALA A 396 27.68 21.49 -17.81
CA ALA A 396 28.68 22.36 -18.37
C ALA A 396 28.37 22.85 -19.80
N PHE A 397 27.69 22.02 -20.59
CA PHE A 397 27.39 22.29 -22.00
C PHE A 397 25.96 21.83 -22.36
N PRO A 398 24.91 22.63 -22.11
CA PRO A 398 23.52 22.29 -22.35
C PRO A 398 23.15 22.31 -23.85
N VAL A 399 23.81 21.51 -24.67
CA VAL A 399 23.64 21.50 -26.14
C VAL A 399 22.51 20.54 -26.57
N LEU A 400 22.12 19.59 -25.72
CA LEU A 400 21.12 18.56 -26.03
C LEU A 400 19.94 18.71 -25.07
N ASP A 401 19.22 19.82 -25.14
CA ASP A 401 18.11 20.06 -24.22
C ASP A 401 16.80 19.37 -24.74
N PRO A 402 16.46 18.14 -24.27
CA PRO A 402 15.08 17.70 -24.36
C PRO A 402 14.26 18.68 -23.53
N VAL A 403 13.00 18.94 -23.88
CA VAL A 403 12.10 19.88 -23.17
C VAL A 403 12.29 19.69 -21.67
N PRO A 404 12.93 20.63 -20.95
CA PRO A 404 13.35 20.41 -19.58
C PRO A 404 12.12 20.32 -18.68
N VAL A 405 12.08 19.28 -17.85
CA VAL A 405 11.16 19.27 -16.70
C VAL A 405 11.84 20.05 -15.59
N VAL A 406 11.23 21.14 -15.17
CA VAL A 406 11.85 22.12 -14.30
C VAL A 406 10.95 22.45 -13.13
N ASP A 407 11.51 22.57 -11.94
CA ASP A 407 10.92 23.31 -10.83
C ASP A 407 11.50 24.74 -10.91
N PRO A 408 10.68 25.73 -11.25
CA PRO A 408 11.19 27.10 -11.47
C PRO A 408 11.54 27.84 -10.17
N ARG A 409 11.01 27.41 -9.02
CA ARG A 409 11.19 28.06 -7.72
C ARG A 409 11.52 27.04 -6.63
N PRO A 410 12.60 26.27 -6.74
CA PRO A 410 12.91 25.23 -5.76
C PRO A 410 13.23 25.86 -4.41
N LEU A 411 12.79 25.22 -3.33
CA LEU A 411 13.08 25.69 -1.98
C LEU A 411 14.56 25.49 -1.63
N ALA A 412 15.19 26.50 -1.06
CA ALA A 412 16.57 26.45 -0.60
C ALA A 412 16.76 25.57 0.64
N ARG A 413 15.70 25.37 1.42
CA ARG A 413 15.70 24.55 2.65
C ARG A 413 14.44 23.70 2.70
N PRO A 414 14.51 22.48 3.30
CA PRO A 414 13.33 21.67 3.47
C PRO A 414 12.33 22.39 4.38
N PRO A 415 11.04 22.44 4.02
CA PRO A 415 10.01 22.84 4.97
C PRO A 415 10.09 21.94 6.20
N GLY A 416 9.73 22.47 7.38
CA GLY A 416 9.84 21.72 8.64
C GLY A 416 9.24 20.33 8.51
N LEU A 417 10.05 19.30 8.72
CA LEU A 417 9.61 17.91 8.62
C LEU A 417 8.60 17.66 9.74
N PRO A 418 7.43 17.05 9.46
CA PRO A 418 6.56 16.57 10.51
C PRO A 418 7.35 15.59 11.39
N ALA A 419 7.18 15.66 12.71
CA ALA A 419 7.83 14.76 13.65
C ALA A 419 7.57 13.31 13.22
N VAL A 420 8.62 12.58 12.87
CA VAL A 420 8.53 11.15 12.60
C VAL A 420 8.29 10.47 13.95
N PRO A 421 7.17 9.78 14.17
CA PRO A 421 6.98 9.00 15.38
C PRO A 421 8.16 8.02 15.54
N THR A 422 8.81 8.05 16.69
CA THR A 422 10.03 7.27 16.98
C THR A 422 9.74 5.81 17.33
N ASP A 423 8.49 5.41 17.31
CA ASP A 423 7.99 4.08 17.68
C ASP A 423 8.07 3.02 16.56
N VAL A 424 8.60 3.37 15.39
CA VAL A 424 8.92 2.37 14.37
C VAL A 424 10.28 1.76 14.69
N PRO A 425 10.36 0.50 15.12
CA PRO A 425 11.66 -0.14 15.35
C PRO A 425 12.45 -0.10 14.04
N VAL A 426 13.58 0.60 14.07
CA VAL A 426 14.55 0.56 12.98
C VAL A 426 15.27 -0.78 13.07
N THR A 427 14.68 -1.83 12.55
CA THR A 427 15.44 -3.04 12.25
C THR A 427 16.31 -2.72 11.02
N PRO A 428 17.64 -2.77 11.15
CA PRO A 428 18.50 -2.63 9.98
C PRO A 428 18.05 -3.68 8.95
N SER A 429 17.79 -3.25 7.72
CA SER A 429 17.45 -4.22 6.67
C SER A 429 18.57 -5.26 6.62
N SER A 430 18.22 -6.52 6.59
CA SER A 430 19.19 -7.63 6.52
C SER A 430 20.15 -7.50 5.33
N LEU A 431 19.79 -6.69 4.34
CA LEU A 431 20.63 -6.32 3.19
C LEU A 431 21.73 -5.32 3.55
N ALA A 432 21.45 -4.29 4.37
CA ALA A 432 22.48 -3.35 4.82
C ALA A 432 23.47 -4.03 5.77
N ALA A 433 23.00 -4.92 6.65
CA ALA A 433 23.86 -5.73 7.50
C ALA A 433 24.70 -6.73 6.67
N ARG A 434 24.14 -7.32 5.61
CA ARG A 434 24.87 -8.19 4.68
C ARG A 434 25.87 -7.40 3.82
N ALA A 435 25.51 -6.23 3.30
CA ALA A 435 26.42 -5.38 2.55
C ALA A 435 27.61 -4.91 3.42
N GLY A 436 27.34 -4.51 4.66
CA GLY A 436 28.38 -4.17 5.64
C GLY A 436 29.30 -5.36 5.96
N ALA A 437 28.75 -6.56 6.13
CA ALA A 437 29.53 -7.79 6.35
C ALA A 437 30.39 -8.16 5.15
N TRP A 438 29.90 -8.00 3.92
CA TRP A 438 30.67 -8.23 2.71
C TRP A 438 31.77 -7.20 2.51
N MET A 439 31.54 -5.91 2.84
CA MET A 439 32.61 -4.89 2.82
C MET A 439 33.70 -5.20 3.83
N LEU A 440 33.34 -5.61 5.05
CA LEU A 440 34.34 -5.98 6.06
C LEU A 440 35.14 -7.24 5.68
N LEU A 441 34.51 -8.22 5.04
CA LEU A 441 35.19 -9.40 4.50
C LEU A 441 36.08 -9.05 3.29
N GLY A 442 35.62 -8.14 2.42
CA GLY A 442 36.43 -7.66 1.29
C GLY A 442 37.68 -6.90 1.72
N VAL A 443 37.56 -6.01 2.70
CA VAL A 443 38.70 -5.27 3.27
C VAL A 443 39.67 -6.22 4.00
N GLY A 444 39.15 -7.20 4.76
CA GLY A 444 39.97 -8.24 5.39
C GLY A 444 40.76 -9.08 4.39
N ALA A 445 40.15 -9.45 3.26
CA ALA A 445 40.83 -10.21 2.20
C ALA A 445 41.96 -9.40 1.51
N ILE A 446 41.73 -8.08 1.31
CA ILE A 446 42.76 -7.18 0.73
C ILE A 446 43.93 -7.02 1.72
N VAL A 447 43.68 -6.84 3.02
CA VAL A 447 44.72 -6.71 4.02
C VAL A 447 45.52 -7.99 4.20
N LEU A 448 44.89 -9.18 4.11
CA LEU A 448 45.61 -10.48 4.17
C LEU A 448 46.31 -10.83 2.87
N GLY A 449 45.84 -10.30 1.72
CA GLY A 449 46.48 -10.50 0.41
C GLY A 449 47.79 -9.70 0.25
N VAL A 450 47.86 -8.50 0.80
CA VAL A 450 49.03 -7.63 0.76
C VAL A 450 50.16 -8.11 1.70
N GLY A 451 49.83 -8.87 2.76
CA GLY A 451 50.78 -9.39 3.74
C GLY A 451 51.55 -10.65 3.28
N ARG A 452 51.28 -11.22 2.10
CA ARG A 452 51.91 -12.49 1.63
C ARG A 452 52.95 -12.36 0.54
N HIS A 453 53.28 -11.16 0.08
CA HIS A 453 54.47 -10.92 -0.77
C HIS A 453 55.59 -10.32 0.08
N GLY A 454 56.07 -11.14 1.03
CA GLY A 454 57.29 -10.91 1.76
C GLY A 454 58.51 -11.26 0.92
N TRP A 455 59.38 -10.35 0.69
CA TRP A 455 60.69 -10.43 0.18
C TRP A 455 61.47 -11.69 0.65
N SER A 456 62.14 -12.37 -0.26
CA SER A 456 63.30 -13.22 0.02
C SER A 456 64.55 -12.49 -0.50
N PRO A 457 65.60 -12.28 0.35
CA PRO A 457 66.87 -11.71 -0.10
C PRO A 457 67.81 -12.86 -0.52
N SER A 458 68.46 -12.68 -1.64
CA SER A 458 69.88 -13.04 -1.89
C SER A 458 70.31 -12.53 -3.24
#